data_f9730fe87a1410e5810c72c313fec10f
#
_entry.id   f9730fe87a1410e5810c72c313fec10f
#
_cell.length_a   1.000
_cell.length_b   1.000
_cell.length_c   1.000
_cell.angle_alpha   90.00
_cell.angle_beta   90.00
_cell.angle_gamma   90.00
#
_symmetry.space_group_name_H-M   'P 1'
#
loop_
_entity.id
_entity.type
_entity.pdbx_description
1 polymer ?
#
loop_
_entity_poly.entity_id
_entity_poly.type
_entity_poly.pdbx_seq_one_letter_code
_entity_poly.pdbx_strand_id
1 'polypeptide(L)'
;MSTELQRAALLGLGEAGSEIARDLLAAGVQVRAYDPDPARRVSGVTAATDEADAVTGAQIVFSVNWSRVSLEVARRVQPAFQPQQVYAELNTSSPDKKRAVAEVFGPAALVADVALMSPVPGRGLRTPMLISGPGARAYAELLAPLNSPVTLLEGPVGLAASRKLARSVFFKGLAAAVGEALEAARRLGPDAEAAIYADIARTLSEADTGTVQRLQEGSRLHAVRREEEMGAAAEMLRSLGVEPLMADATRRWLHHLAQQDGDHAR
;
A
#
# COMPACT_ATOMS: atom_id res chain seq x y z
N MET A 1 7.66 -30.29 -12.78
CA MET A 1 7.23 -29.23 -13.72
C MET A 1 8.19 -28.07 -13.52
N SER A 2 8.67 -27.44 -14.59
CA SER A 2 9.60 -26.30 -14.49
C SER A 2 8.97 -25.18 -13.67
N THR A 3 9.62 -24.78 -12.59
CA THR A 3 9.23 -23.64 -11.76
C THR A 3 9.60 -22.29 -12.39
N GLU A 4 10.10 -22.31 -13.62
CA GLU A 4 10.55 -21.13 -14.33
C GLU A 4 9.36 -20.39 -14.93
N LEU A 5 9.29 -19.09 -14.66
CA LEU A 5 8.27 -18.21 -15.25
C LEU A 5 8.59 -17.94 -16.71
N GLN A 6 7.75 -18.44 -17.61
CA GLN A 6 7.89 -18.27 -19.07
C GLN A 6 6.86 -17.32 -19.66
N ARG A 7 5.65 -17.28 -19.10
CA ARG A 7 4.53 -16.50 -19.64
C ARG A 7 3.77 -15.79 -18.51
N ALA A 8 3.61 -14.49 -18.67
CA ALA A 8 2.89 -13.64 -17.74
C ALA A 8 1.82 -12.81 -18.46
N ALA A 9 0.73 -12.56 -17.76
CA ALA A 9 -0.29 -11.61 -18.19
C ALA A 9 -0.24 -10.36 -17.32
N LEU A 10 -0.44 -9.17 -17.92
CA LEU A 10 -0.63 -7.92 -17.18
C LEU A 10 -1.98 -7.31 -17.54
N LEU A 11 -2.72 -6.94 -16.51
CA LEU A 11 -3.99 -6.23 -16.60
C LEU A 11 -3.79 -4.81 -16.05
N GLY A 12 -3.45 -3.91 -16.97
CA GLY A 12 -3.06 -2.53 -16.71
C GLY A 12 -1.59 -2.27 -17.02
N LEU A 13 -1.34 -1.29 -17.89
CA LEU A 13 -0.02 -0.79 -18.31
C LEU A 13 0.20 0.67 -17.87
N GLY A 14 -0.35 1.02 -16.69
CA GLY A 14 -0.03 2.27 -16.02
C GLY A 14 1.43 2.31 -15.57
N GLU A 15 1.75 3.25 -14.70
CA GLU A 15 3.10 3.47 -14.19
C GLU A 15 3.74 2.20 -13.63
N ALA A 16 3.06 1.49 -12.73
CA ALA A 16 3.57 0.25 -12.14
C ALA A 16 3.57 -0.94 -13.12
N GLY A 17 2.48 -1.12 -13.88
CA GLY A 17 2.37 -2.25 -14.82
C GLY A 17 3.41 -2.19 -15.93
N SER A 18 3.72 -1.00 -16.44
CA SER A 18 4.75 -0.81 -17.47
C SER A 18 6.16 -1.16 -16.97
N GLU A 19 6.50 -0.81 -15.73
CA GLU A 19 7.78 -1.16 -15.12
C GLU A 19 7.91 -2.68 -14.90
N ILE A 20 6.85 -3.31 -14.35
CA ILE A 20 6.80 -4.77 -14.17
C ILE A 20 6.93 -5.49 -15.51
N ALA A 21 6.23 -5.00 -16.57
CA ALA A 21 6.31 -5.58 -17.90
C ALA A 21 7.74 -5.54 -18.47
N ARG A 22 8.44 -4.42 -18.32
CA ARG A 22 9.84 -4.29 -18.79
C ARG A 22 10.78 -5.24 -18.06
N ASP A 23 10.64 -5.38 -16.75
CA ASP A 23 11.48 -6.30 -15.97
C ASP A 23 11.23 -7.77 -16.36
N LEU A 24 9.96 -8.15 -16.58
CA LEU A 24 9.61 -9.49 -17.05
C LEU A 24 10.21 -9.78 -18.45
N LEU A 25 10.08 -8.83 -19.39
CA LEU A 25 10.67 -8.96 -20.73
C LEU A 25 12.20 -9.05 -20.68
N ALA A 26 12.84 -8.23 -19.85
CA ALA A 26 14.30 -8.29 -19.64
C ALA A 26 14.78 -9.62 -19.08
N ALA A 27 13.92 -10.31 -18.33
CA ALA A 27 14.16 -11.67 -17.83
C ALA A 27 13.81 -12.79 -18.84
N GLY A 28 13.41 -12.44 -20.06
CA GLY A 28 13.06 -13.42 -21.10
C GLY A 28 11.63 -13.97 -20.99
N VAL A 29 10.80 -13.41 -20.10
CA VAL A 29 9.39 -13.83 -19.95
C VAL A 29 8.55 -13.25 -21.09
N GLN A 30 7.74 -14.08 -21.70
CA GLN A 30 6.73 -13.64 -22.67
C GLN A 30 5.61 -12.92 -21.93
N VAL A 31 5.35 -11.67 -22.31
CA VAL A 31 4.34 -10.85 -21.64
C VAL A 31 3.20 -10.54 -22.59
N ARG A 32 1.99 -10.88 -22.17
CA ARG A 32 0.73 -10.46 -22.79
C ARG A 32 0.05 -9.44 -21.88
N ALA A 33 -0.50 -8.37 -22.45
CA ALA A 33 -1.14 -7.37 -21.60
C ALA A 33 -2.36 -6.73 -22.27
N TYR A 34 -3.29 -6.32 -21.41
CA TYR A 34 -4.42 -5.49 -21.78
C TYR A 34 -4.46 -4.22 -20.91
N ASP A 35 -4.62 -3.08 -21.56
CA ASP A 35 -5.00 -1.82 -20.94
C ASP A 35 -6.10 -1.17 -21.78
N PRO A 36 -7.19 -0.66 -21.19
CA PRO A 36 -8.28 -0.02 -21.93
C PRO A 36 -7.85 1.27 -22.66
N ASP A 37 -6.73 1.87 -22.24
CA ASP A 37 -6.12 3.00 -22.95
C ASP A 37 -5.15 2.48 -24.02
N PRO A 38 -5.50 2.57 -25.31
CA PRO A 38 -4.67 2.04 -26.40
C PRO A 38 -3.33 2.78 -26.57
N ALA A 39 -3.18 3.95 -25.94
CA ALA A 39 -1.92 4.69 -25.93
C ALA A 39 -0.88 4.08 -24.96
N ARG A 40 -1.32 3.27 -23.98
CA ARG A 40 -0.45 2.60 -23.05
C ARG A 40 0.13 1.34 -23.64
N ARG A 41 1.33 1.43 -24.15
CA ARG A 41 2.07 0.33 -24.77
C ARG A 41 3.46 0.21 -24.20
N VAL A 42 3.94 -1.02 -24.11
CA VAL A 42 5.33 -1.34 -23.75
C VAL A 42 5.92 -2.15 -24.91
N SER A 43 7.06 -1.73 -25.44
CA SER A 43 7.73 -2.44 -26.52
C SER A 43 8.09 -3.88 -26.08
N GLY A 44 7.81 -4.85 -26.94
CA GLY A 44 8.01 -6.28 -26.67
C GLY A 44 6.82 -6.97 -25.98
N VAL A 45 5.83 -6.22 -25.46
CA VAL A 45 4.59 -6.79 -24.92
C VAL A 45 3.62 -7.13 -26.05
N THR A 46 3.05 -8.32 -26.03
CA THR A 46 1.95 -8.72 -26.92
C THR A 46 0.66 -8.09 -26.41
N ALA A 47 0.07 -7.20 -27.21
CA ALA A 47 -1.22 -6.60 -26.88
C ALA A 47 -2.35 -7.63 -27.00
N ALA A 48 -3.18 -7.70 -25.98
CA ALA A 48 -4.40 -8.49 -25.96
C ALA A 48 -5.62 -7.64 -26.37
N THR A 49 -6.66 -8.28 -26.82
CA THR A 49 -7.91 -7.62 -27.23
C THR A 49 -8.81 -7.26 -26.04
N ASP A 50 -8.70 -8.02 -24.95
CA ASP A 50 -9.42 -7.83 -23.69
C ASP A 50 -8.70 -8.53 -22.53
N GLU A 51 -9.27 -8.46 -21.33
CA GLU A 51 -8.71 -9.08 -20.12
C GLU A 51 -8.68 -10.62 -20.21
N ALA A 52 -9.69 -11.24 -20.81
CA ALA A 52 -9.78 -12.69 -20.96
C ALA A 52 -8.73 -13.22 -21.95
N ASP A 53 -8.53 -12.52 -23.05
CA ASP A 53 -7.47 -12.82 -24.01
C ASP A 53 -6.08 -12.66 -23.40
N ALA A 54 -5.87 -11.63 -22.58
CA ALA A 54 -4.58 -11.39 -21.94
C ALA A 54 -4.11 -12.56 -21.06
N VAL A 55 -5.02 -13.20 -20.32
CA VAL A 55 -4.66 -14.25 -19.34
C VAL A 55 -4.51 -15.64 -19.95
N THR A 56 -4.88 -15.81 -21.21
CA THR A 56 -4.82 -17.11 -21.88
C THR A 56 -3.39 -17.66 -21.94
N GLY A 57 -3.18 -18.82 -21.31
CA GLY A 57 -1.90 -19.52 -21.28
C GLY A 57 -0.81 -18.91 -20.39
N ALA A 58 -1.10 -17.85 -19.62
CA ALA A 58 -0.18 -17.30 -18.65
C ALA A 58 -0.04 -18.21 -17.43
N GLN A 59 1.12 -18.24 -16.79
CA GLN A 59 1.35 -18.89 -15.50
C GLN A 59 0.94 -17.99 -14.35
N ILE A 60 1.10 -16.69 -14.54
CA ILE A 60 0.74 -15.66 -13.58
C ILE A 60 0.04 -14.49 -14.25
N VAL A 61 -0.97 -13.95 -13.58
CA VAL A 61 -1.74 -12.77 -14.00
C VAL A 61 -1.46 -11.66 -12.98
N PHE A 62 -0.84 -10.58 -13.40
CA PHE A 62 -0.65 -9.38 -12.60
C PHE A 62 -1.81 -8.41 -12.81
N SER A 63 -2.68 -8.27 -11.84
CA SER A 63 -3.73 -7.24 -11.83
C SER A 63 -3.18 -5.94 -11.24
N VAL A 64 -2.84 -4.99 -12.10
CA VAL A 64 -2.17 -3.72 -11.78
C VAL A 64 -2.95 -2.56 -12.37
N ASN A 65 -4.19 -2.42 -11.95
CA ASN A 65 -5.13 -1.42 -12.41
C ASN A 65 -5.60 -0.52 -11.26
N TRP A 66 -6.77 0.09 -11.39
CA TRP A 66 -7.33 0.89 -10.31
C TRP A 66 -8.17 0.03 -9.37
N SER A 67 -8.02 0.24 -8.06
CA SER A 67 -8.84 -0.42 -7.03
C SER A 67 -10.34 -0.39 -7.33
N ARG A 68 -10.84 0.69 -7.92
CA ARG A 68 -12.27 0.85 -8.25
C ARG A 68 -12.79 -0.15 -9.29
N VAL A 69 -11.92 -0.63 -10.20
CA VAL A 69 -12.29 -1.57 -11.28
C VAL A 69 -11.80 -3.00 -11.04
N SER A 70 -10.99 -3.25 -10.01
CA SER A 70 -10.34 -4.54 -9.76
C SER A 70 -11.31 -5.72 -9.69
N LEU A 71 -12.48 -5.55 -9.08
CA LEU A 71 -13.50 -6.58 -8.99
C LEU A 71 -14.14 -6.88 -10.34
N GLU A 72 -14.38 -5.86 -11.15
CA GLU A 72 -14.93 -6.03 -12.51
C GLU A 72 -13.93 -6.70 -13.43
N VAL A 73 -12.65 -6.30 -13.37
CA VAL A 73 -11.56 -6.95 -14.09
C VAL A 73 -11.46 -8.44 -13.73
N ALA A 74 -11.53 -8.79 -12.45
CA ALA A 74 -11.53 -10.17 -12.00
C ALA A 74 -12.70 -10.99 -12.62
N ARG A 75 -13.90 -10.40 -12.67
CA ARG A 75 -15.07 -11.04 -13.28
C ARG A 75 -14.91 -11.26 -14.79
N ARG A 76 -14.27 -10.32 -15.51
CA ARG A 76 -13.99 -10.47 -16.95
C ARG A 76 -12.92 -11.53 -17.22
N VAL A 77 -11.96 -11.69 -16.33
CA VAL A 77 -10.90 -12.70 -16.40
C VAL A 77 -11.40 -14.10 -16.07
N GLN A 78 -12.32 -14.22 -15.13
CA GLN A 78 -12.74 -15.49 -14.54
C GLN A 78 -13.11 -16.58 -15.56
N PRO A 79 -13.84 -16.30 -16.66
CA PRO A 79 -14.19 -17.34 -17.64
C PRO A 79 -12.99 -17.96 -18.38
N ALA A 80 -11.87 -17.23 -18.50
CA ALA A 80 -10.65 -17.68 -19.17
C ALA A 80 -9.57 -18.15 -18.16
N PHE A 81 -9.76 -17.93 -16.87
CA PHE A 81 -8.80 -18.27 -15.83
C PHE A 81 -8.73 -19.77 -15.58
N GLN A 82 -7.51 -20.31 -15.50
CA GLN A 82 -7.29 -21.73 -15.29
C GLN A 82 -6.83 -22.00 -13.83
N PRO A 83 -7.19 -23.14 -13.23
CA PRO A 83 -6.92 -23.42 -11.82
C PRO A 83 -5.44 -23.39 -11.41
N GLN A 84 -4.52 -23.66 -12.35
CA GLN A 84 -3.07 -23.65 -12.10
C GLN A 84 -2.42 -22.27 -12.23
N GLN A 85 -3.15 -21.28 -12.71
CA GLN A 85 -2.66 -19.92 -12.83
C GLN A 85 -2.66 -19.22 -11.46
N VAL A 86 -1.70 -18.33 -11.25
CA VAL A 86 -1.69 -17.44 -10.09
C VAL A 86 -2.33 -16.12 -10.47
N TYR A 87 -3.41 -15.73 -9.79
CA TYR A 87 -3.96 -14.38 -9.91
C TYR A 87 -3.35 -13.48 -8.84
N ALA A 88 -2.43 -12.63 -9.22
CA ALA A 88 -1.76 -11.68 -8.34
C ALA A 88 -2.49 -10.33 -8.36
N GLU A 89 -3.15 -9.97 -7.27
CA GLU A 89 -3.88 -8.72 -7.12
C GLU A 89 -2.99 -7.66 -6.45
N LEU A 90 -2.43 -6.71 -7.24
CA LEU A 90 -1.44 -5.72 -6.80
C LEU A 90 -2.05 -4.36 -6.46
N ASN A 91 -3.36 -4.17 -6.68
CA ASN A 91 -3.98 -2.87 -6.46
C ASN A 91 -4.01 -2.51 -4.97
N THR A 92 -3.82 -1.24 -4.64
CA THR A 92 -4.00 -0.77 -3.27
C THR A 92 -5.49 -0.67 -2.96
N SER A 93 -6.02 -1.70 -2.30
CA SER A 93 -7.43 -1.86 -1.97
C SER A 93 -7.63 -2.21 -0.50
N SER A 94 -8.87 -2.07 0.00
CA SER A 94 -9.22 -2.58 1.32
C SER A 94 -9.12 -4.11 1.37
N PRO A 95 -8.88 -4.70 2.56
CA PRO A 95 -8.86 -6.16 2.72
C PRO A 95 -10.14 -6.83 2.24
N ASP A 96 -11.31 -6.22 2.49
CA ASP A 96 -12.61 -6.73 2.03
C ASP A 96 -12.69 -6.78 0.51
N LYS A 97 -12.21 -5.76 -0.17
CA LYS A 97 -12.16 -5.73 -1.63
C LYS A 97 -11.22 -6.80 -2.20
N LYS A 98 -10.07 -7.02 -1.55
CA LYS A 98 -9.16 -8.13 -1.93
C LYS A 98 -9.85 -9.48 -1.79
N ARG A 99 -10.60 -9.71 -0.70
CA ARG A 99 -11.38 -10.93 -0.51
C ARG A 99 -12.47 -11.08 -1.56
N ALA A 100 -13.22 -10.02 -1.84
CA ALA A 100 -14.25 -10.04 -2.89
C ALA A 100 -13.68 -10.37 -4.28
N VAL A 101 -12.47 -9.89 -4.60
CA VAL A 101 -11.77 -10.29 -5.84
C VAL A 101 -11.43 -11.78 -5.82
N ALA A 102 -10.93 -12.30 -4.71
CA ALA A 102 -10.59 -13.74 -4.60
C ALA A 102 -11.82 -14.64 -4.71
N GLU A 103 -12.95 -14.25 -4.14
CA GLU A 103 -14.22 -14.97 -4.21
C GLU A 103 -14.72 -15.19 -5.64
N VAL A 104 -14.40 -14.28 -6.58
CA VAL A 104 -14.75 -14.43 -8.01
C VAL A 104 -14.17 -15.71 -8.61
N PHE A 105 -12.98 -16.12 -8.19
CA PHE A 105 -12.28 -17.29 -8.70
C PHE A 105 -12.59 -18.57 -7.93
N GLY A 106 -13.21 -18.45 -6.75
CA GLY A 106 -13.55 -19.58 -5.90
C GLY A 106 -12.41 -20.05 -4.98
N PRO A 107 -12.72 -20.93 -4.01
CA PRO A 107 -11.81 -21.26 -2.90
C PRO A 107 -10.57 -22.06 -3.30
N ALA A 108 -10.58 -22.73 -4.45
CA ALA A 108 -9.46 -23.54 -4.94
C ALA A 108 -8.47 -22.72 -5.80
N ALA A 109 -8.79 -21.47 -6.12
CA ALA A 109 -7.96 -20.64 -6.99
C ALA A 109 -6.72 -20.10 -6.26
N LEU A 110 -5.60 -20.05 -6.98
CA LEU A 110 -4.35 -19.50 -6.49
C LEU A 110 -4.34 -17.98 -6.54
N VAL A 111 -5.14 -17.33 -5.69
CA VAL A 111 -5.16 -15.86 -5.58
C VAL A 111 -4.11 -15.40 -4.58
N ALA A 112 -3.24 -14.48 -5.01
CA ALA A 112 -2.24 -13.81 -4.19
C ALA A 112 -2.64 -12.33 -3.97
N ASP A 113 -2.84 -11.95 -2.72
CA ASP A 113 -2.93 -10.55 -2.32
C ASP A 113 -1.51 -9.99 -2.20
N VAL A 114 -1.13 -9.13 -3.13
CA VAL A 114 0.20 -8.54 -3.21
C VAL A 114 0.14 -7.08 -2.81
N ALA A 115 0.87 -6.72 -1.78
CA ALA A 115 1.00 -5.34 -1.31
C ALA A 115 2.40 -4.80 -1.66
N LEU A 116 2.47 -3.89 -2.62
CA LEU A 116 3.68 -3.15 -2.99
C LEU A 116 4.05 -2.17 -1.87
N MET A 117 5.24 -2.29 -1.27
CA MET A 117 5.62 -1.57 -0.04
C MET A 117 6.40 -0.28 -0.30
N SER A 118 6.67 0.06 -1.56
CA SER A 118 7.26 1.32 -2.00
C SER A 118 6.74 1.69 -3.40
N PRO A 119 7.02 2.91 -3.91
CA PRO A 119 6.78 3.25 -5.31
C PRO A 119 7.50 2.29 -6.25
N VAL A 120 6.82 1.91 -7.34
CA VAL A 120 7.32 0.97 -8.36
C VAL A 120 8.25 1.63 -9.38
N PRO A 121 8.03 2.90 -9.79
CA PRO A 121 8.90 3.56 -10.75
C PRO A 121 10.38 3.50 -10.35
N GLY A 122 11.24 3.08 -11.30
CA GLY A 122 12.66 2.86 -11.10
C GLY A 122 13.03 1.60 -10.29
N ARG A 123 12.04 0.83 -9.82
CA ARG A 123 12.25 -0.41 -9.07
C ARG A 123 11.65 -1.65 -9.75
N GLY A 124 10.53 -1.48 -10.45
CA GLY A 124 9.83 -2.57 -11.12
C GLY A 124 9.57 -3.75 -10.17
N LEU A 125 10.00 -4.95 -10.55
CA LEU A 125 9.92 -6.17 -9.74
C LEU A 125 10.83 -6.18 -8.51
N ARG A 126 11.79 -5.25 -8.39
CA ARG A 126 12.61 -5.07 -7.18
C ARG A 126 11.89 -4.26 -6.10
N THR A 127 10.65 -3.86 -6.32
CA THR A 127 9.80 -3.26 -5.29
C THR A 127 9.55 -4.28 -4.18
N PRO A 128 9.83 -3.97 -2.88
CA PRO A 128 9.50 -4.88 -1.79
C PRO A 128 8.01 -5.18 -1.73
N MET A 129 7.65 -6.44 -1.57
CA MET A 129 6.27 -6.93 -1.59
C MET A 129 5.96 -7.76 -0.35
N LEU A 130 4.78 -7.53 0.24
CA LEU A 130 4.16 -8.46 1.18
C LEU A 130 3.11 -9.24 0.41
N ILE A 131 3.03 -10.56 0.65
CA ILE A 131 2.05 -11.39 -0.04
C ILE A 131 1.33 -12.31 0.94
N SER A 132 0.03 -12.51 0.72
CA SER A 132 -0.82 -13.43 1.46
C SER A 132 -1.85 -14.13 0.56
N GLY A 133 -2.52 -15.13 1.08
CA GLY A 133 -3.55 -15.89 0.37
C GLY A 133 -3.03 -17.19 -0.25
N PRO A 134 -3.93 -18.03 -0.82
CA PRO A 134 -3.61 -19.37 -1.32
C PRO A 134 -2.59 -19.37 -2.47
N GLY A 135 -2.53 -18.30 -3.26
CA GLY A 135 -1.55 -18.14 -4.35
C GLY A 135 -0.19 -17.60 -3.93
N ALA A 136 -0.01 -17.21 -2.65
CA ALA A 136 1.18 -16.48 -2.19
C ALA A 136 2.48 -17.27 -2.38
N ARG A 137 2.49 -18.57 -2.06
CA ARG A 137 3.66 -19.43 -2.22
C ARG A 137 4.04 -19.60 -3.69
N ALA A 138 3.06 -19.92 -4.54
CA ALA A 138 3.29 -20.08 -5.98
C ALA A 138 3.77 -18.76 -6.62
N TYR A 139 3.23 -17.61 -6.20
CA TYR A 139 3.73 -16.29 -6.59
C TYR A 139 5.21 -16.12 -6.25
N ALA A 140 5.58 -16.41 -5.00
CA ALA A 140 6.96 -16.26 -4.54
C ALA A 140 7.94 -17.19 -5.30
N GLU A 141 7.54 -18.43 -5.54
CA GLU A 141 8.34 -19.42 -6.30
C GLU A 141 8.56 -18.97 -7.75
N LEU A 142 7.51 -18.45 -8.43
CA LEU A 142 7.63 -17.94 -9.80
C LEU A 142 8.53 -16.70 -9.91
N LEU A 143 8.56 -15.84 -8.88
CA LEU A 143 9.36 -14.61 -8.90
C LEU A 143 10.75 -14.75 -8.25
N ALA A 144 11.05 -15.86 -7.57
CA ALA A 144 12.32 -16.08 -6.95
C ALA A 144 13.51 -15.98 -7.91
N PRO A 145 13.48 -16.55 -9.16
CA PRO A 145 14.54 -16.39 -10.12
C PRO A 145 14.79 -14.95 -10.59
N LEU A 146 13.79 -14.07 -10.41
CA LEU A 146 13.85 -12.65 -10.79
C LEU A 146 14.37 -11.75 -9.67
N ASN A 147 14.82 -12.32 -8.55
CA ASN A 147 15.31 -11.59 -7.37
C ASN A 147 14.32 -10.54 -6.84
N SER A 148 13.03 -10.80 -6.96
CA SER A 148 11.99 -9.95 -6.39
C SER A 148 11.96 -10.07 -4.86
N PRO A 149 12.06 -8.97 -4.10
CA PRO A 149 12.05 -9.00 -2.64
C PRO A 149 10.64 -9.23 -2.10
N VAL A 150 10.30 -10.49 -1.94
CA VAL A 150 8.98 -10.96 -1.52
C VAL A 150 9.02 -11.45 -0.08
N THR A 151 8.10 -10.95 0.76
CA THR A 151 7.87 -11.46 2.12
C THR A 151 6.53 -12.17 2.16
N LEU A 152 6.55 -13.48 2.42
CA LEU A 152 5.36 -14.28 2.61
C LEU A 152 4.74 -14.03 3.98
N LEU A 153 3.43 -13.83 3.98
CA LEU A 153 2.61 -13.77 5.19
C LEU A 153 1.70 -14.99 5.19
N GLU A 154 1.83 -15.83 6.20
CA GLU A 154 0.91 -16.95 6.39
C GLU A 154 -0.46 -16.43 6.83
N GLY A 155 -1.46 -16.57 5.98
CA GLY A 155 -2.80 -16.10 6.25
C GLY A 155 -3.64 -15.87 4.98
N PRO A 156 -4.89 -15.46 5.18
CA PRO A 156 -5.86 -15.31 4.08
C PRO A 156 -5.55 -14.11 3.19
N VAL A 157 -6.21 -14.06 2.03
CA VAL A 157 -6.29 -12.86 1.20
C VAL A 157 -6.79 -11.68 2.03
N GLY A 158 -6.17 -10.52 1.87
CA GLY A 158 -6.43 -9.31 2.64
C GLY A 158 -5.43 -9.03 3.77
N LEU A 159 -4.63 -10.02 4.18
CA LEU A 159 -3.64 -9.83 5.25
C LEU A 159 -2.49 -8.90 4.81
N ALA A 160 -1.96 -9.07 3.60
CA ALA A 160 -0.92 -8.19 3.06
C ALA A 160 -1.44 -6.76 2.89
N ALA A 161 -2.66 -6.60 2.36
CA ALA A 161 -3.34 -5.31 2.27
C ALA A 161 -3.54 -4.66 3.64
N SER A 162 -3.97 -5.43 4.65
CA SER A 162 -4.15 -4.94 6.02
C SER A 162 -2.85 -4.37 6.60
N ARG A 163 -1.73 -5.09 6.47
CA ARG A 163 -0.42 -4.62 6.95
C ARG A 163 0.05 -3.36 6.22
N LYS A 164 -0.13 -3.30 4.91
CA LYS A 164 0.19 -2.10 4.13
C LYS A 164 -0.65 -0.91 4.57
N LEU A 165 -1.96 -1.09 4.76
CA LEU A 165 -2.86 0.01 5.16
C LEU A 165 -2.58 0.47 6.59
N ALA A 166 -2.34 -0.43 7.53
CA ALA A 166 -1.93 -0.06 8.89
C ALA A 166 -0.63 0.77 8.88
N ARG A 167 0.38 0.34 8.10
CA ARG A 167 1.59 1.14 7.89
C ARG A 167 1.28 2.51 7.25
N SER A 168 0.31 2.57 6.34
CA SER A 168 -0.07 3.82 5.67
C SER A 168 -0.71 4.82 6.62
N VAL A 169 -1.41 4.38 7.67
CA VAL A 169 -1.92 5.27 8.73
C VAL A 169 -0.77 6.04 9.36
N PHE A 170 0.31 5.36 9.73
CA PHE A 170 1.48 6.01 10.31
C PHE A 170 2.14 6.99 9.34
N PHE A 171 2.55 6.52 8.15
CA PHE A 171 3.35 7.35 7.24
C PHE A 171 2.59 8.56 6.68
N LYS A 172 1.31 8.40 6.37
CA LYS A 172 0.48 9.50 5.87
C LYS A 172 0.02 10.43 6.97
N GLY A 173 -0.25 9.88 8.16
CA GLY A 173 -0.53 10.67 9.34
C GLY A 173 0.66 11.55 9.74
N LEU A 174 1.87 10.97 9.76
CA LEU A 174 3.09 11.73 10.01
C LEU A 174 3.30 12.85 8.96
N ALA A 175 3.12 12.54 7.67
CA ALA A 175 3.25 13.55 6.62
C ALA A 175 2.23 14.68 6.77
N ALA A 176 0.99 14.37 7.17
CA ALA A 176 -0.04 15.37 7.42
C ALA A 176 0.28 16.23 8.66
N ALA A 177 0.78 15.61 9.73
CA ALA A 177 1.20 16.34 10.94
C ALA A 177 2.38 17.30 10.65
N VAL A 178 3.38 16.85 9.90
CA VAL A 178 4.48 17.71 9.42
C VAL A 178 3.93 18.86 8.56
N GLY A 179 3.00 18.58 7.65
CA GLY A 179 2.40 19.58 6.77
C GLY A 179 1.67 20.67 7.56
N GLU A 180 0.83 20.30 8.53
CA GLU A 180 0.08 21.24 9.36
C GLU A 180 1.01 22.07 10.26
N ALA A 181 2.03 21.44 10.87
CA ALA A 181 3.00 22.15 11.70
C ALA A 181 3.81 23.19 10.90
N LEU A 182 4.26 22.85 9.69
CA LEU A 182 4.98 23.79 8.82
C LEU A 182 4.08 24.88 8.24
N GLU A 183 2.79 24.62 8.00
CA GLU A 183 1.85 25.66 7.61
C GLU A 183 1.66 26.69 8.72
N ALA A 184 1.51 26.23 9.98
CA ALA A 184 1.49 27.13 11.14
C ALA A 184 2.79 27.95 11.25
N ALA A 185 3.92 27.31 11.12
CA ALA A 185 5.24 27.94 11.21
C ALA A 185 5.42 29.03 10.15
N ARG A 186 4.97 28.81 8.92
CA ARG A 186 4.98 29.85 7.84
C ARG A 186 4.15 31.08 8.22
N ARG A 187 3.00 30.88 8.88
CA ARG A 187 2.16 32.00 9.35
C ARG A 187 2.80 32.80 10.49
N LEU A 188 3.67 32.17 11.28
CA LEU A 188 4.45 32.81 12.34
C LEU A 188 5.67 33.58 11.81
N GLY A 189 6.12 33.30 10.59
CA GLY A 189 7.22 33.97 9.89
C GLY A 189 8.41 33.05 9.57
N PRO A 190 9.36 33.52 8.73
CA PRO A 190 10.42 32.69 8.17
C PRO A 190 11.38 32.11 9.22
N ASP A 191 11.66 32.82 10.30
CA ASP A 191 12.51 32.31 11.38
C ASP A 191 11.84 31.14 12.12
N ALA A 192 10.52 31.23 12.35
CA ALA A 192 9.74 30.15 12.96
C ALA A 192 9.65 28.95 12.04
N GLU A 193 9.47 29.15 10.73
CA GLU A 193 9.47 28.06 9.75
C GLU A 193 10.80 27.30 9.76
N ALA A 194 11.92 28.01 9.70
CA ALA A 194 13.26 27.42 9.74
C ALA A 194 13.51 26.64 11.04
N ALA A 195 13.11 27.20 12.19
CA ALA A 195 13.29 26.56 13.49
C ALA A 195 12.44 25.29 13.62
N ILE A 196 11.16 25.33 13.28
CA ILE A 196 10.25 24.17 13.37
C ILE A 196 10.69 23.07 12.37
N TYR A 197 11.11 23.46 11.16
CA TYR A 197 11.64 22.47 10.21
C TYR A 197 12.86 21.74 10.77
N ALA A 198 13.82 22.48 11.37
CA ALA A 198 15.02 21.91 11.98
C ALA A 198 14.69 20.98 13.15
N ASP A 199 13.74 21.36 14.00
CA ASP A 199 13.31 20.54 15.15
C ASP A 199 12.65 19.23 14.68
N ILE A 200 11.77 19.29 13.69
CA ILE A 200 11.15 18.08 13.09
C ILE A 200 12.22 17.20 12.46
N ALA A 201 13.14 17.76 11.67
CA ALA A 201 14.20 17.00 10.98
C ALA A 201 15.10 16.30 12.01
N ARG A 202 15.51 17.00 13.08
CA ARG A 202 16.28 16.43 14.17
C ARG A 202 15.53 15.29 14.86
N THR A 203 14.26 15.51 15.24
CA THR A 203 13.44 14.50 15.91
C THR A 203 13.30 13.22 15.06
N LEU A 204 13.13 13.37 13.75
CA LEU A 204 13.03 12.22 12.83
C LEU A 204 14.38 11.51 12.64
N SER A 205 15.49 12.25 12.64
CA SER A 205 16.84 11.66 12.49
C SER A 205 17.31 10.90 13.75
N GLU A 206 16.84 11.31 14.91
CA GLU A 206 17.16 10.69 16.22
C GLU A 206 16.20 9.51 16.56
N ALA A 207 15.18 9.27 15.72
CA ALA A 207 14.21 8.21 15.97
C ALA A 207 14.87 6.81 15.89
N ASP A 208 14.64 6.01 16.91
CA ASP A 208 15.12 4.64 17.05
C ASP A 208 13.95 3.65 17.29
N THR A 209 14.29 2.36 17.50
CA THR A 209 13.28 1.34 17.81
C THR A 209 12.52 1.62 19.10
N GLY A 210 13.15 2.26 20.09
CA GLY A 210 12.52 2.66 21.35
C GLY A 210 11.57 3.85 21.20
N THR A 211 11.70 4.63 20.13
CA THR A 211 10.82 5.79 19.89
C THR A 211 9.36 5.38 19.76
N VAL A 212 9.07 4.27 19.11
CA VAL A 212 7.69 3.76 18.96
C VAL A 212 7.08 3.45 20.32
N GLN A 213 7.83 2.80 21.21
CA GLN A 213 7.39 2.49 22.56
C GLN A 213 7.17 3.77 23.38
N ARG A 214 8.12 4.71 23.36
CA ARG A 214 7.99 6.02 24.06
C ARG A 214 6.77 6.82 23.60
N LEU A 215 6.48 6.82 22.28
CA LEU A 215 5.29 7.49 21.74
C LEU A 215 4.00 6.83 22.23
N GLN A 216 3.95 5.51 22.24
CA GLN A 216 2.77 4.76 22.66
C GLN A 216 2.51 4.91 24.16
N GLU A 217 3.51 4.63 25.00
CA GLU A 217 3.41 4.70 26.47
C GLU A 217 3.19 6.14 26.96
N GLY A 218 3.94 7.09 26.41
CA GLY A 218 3.80 8.50 26.80
C GLY A 218 2.46 9.11 26.36
N SER A 219 1.84 8.62 25.30
CA SER A 219 0.51 9.08 24.93
C SER A 219 -0.57 8.57 25.87
N ARG A 220 -0.44 7.35 26.39
CA ARG A 220 -1.34 6.82 27.44
C ARG A 220 -1.12 7.54 28.78
N LEU A 221 0.10 7.51 29.28
CA LEU A 221 0.44 8.04 30.61
C LEU A 221 0.07 9.53 30.77
N HIS A 222 0.13 10.31 29.69
CA HIS A 222 -0.07 11.75 29.72
C HIS A 222 -1.25 12.20 28.86
N ALA A 223 -2.24 11.32 28.63
CA ALA A 223 -3.34 11.56 27.70
C ALA A 223 -4.10 12.86 28.01
N VAL A 224 -4.49 13.09 29.27
CA VAL A 224 -5.25 14.27 29.69
C VAL A 224 -4.47 15.58 29.43
N ARG A 225 -3.21 15.64 29.90
CA ARG A 225 -2.39 16.84 29.70
C ARG A 225 -2.14 17.12 28.22
N ARG A 226 -1.82 16.09 27.45
CA ARG A 226 -1.58 16.22 26.00
C ARG A 226 -2.86 16.59 25.22
N GLU A 227 -4.04 16.17 25.69
CA GLU A 227 -5.32 16.63 25.14
C GLU A 227 -5.48 18.15 25.26
N GLU A 228 -5.17 18.71 26.45
CA GLU A 228 -5.19 20.15 26.70
C GLU A 228 -4.17 20.90 25.82
N GLU A 229 -2.94 20.38 25.73
CA GLU A 229 -1.89 20.92 24.85
C GLU A 229 -2.34 20.98 23.39
N MET A 230 -2.99 19.92 22.91
CA MET A 230 -3.51 19.88 21.52
C MET A 230 -4.74 20.78 21.33
N GLY A 231 -5.52 21.02 22.38
CA GLY A 231 -6.59 22.04 22.38
C GLY A 231 -6.02 23.43 22.15
N ALA A 232 -4.99 23.81 22.92
CA ALA A 232 -4.31 25.10 22.76
C ALA A 232 -3.62 25.23 21.37
N ALA A 233 -3.03 24.15 20.85
CA ALA A 233 -2.45 24.14 19.51
C ALA A 233 -3.54 24.38 18.44
N ALA A 234 -4.71 23.76 18.57
CA ALA A 234 -5.82 23.96 17.63
C ALA A 234 -6.35 25.40 17.68
N GLU A 235 -6.43 26.02 18.84
CA GLU A 235 -6.81 27.44 18.99
C GLU A 235 -5.80 28.38 18.33
N MET A 236 -4.49 28.14 18.54
CA MET A 236 -3.43 28.89 17.90
C MET A 236 -3.51 28.77 16.37
N LEU A 237 -3.68 27.56 15.84
CA LEU A 237 -3.83 27.33 14.38
C LEU A 237 -4.99 28.13 13.80
N ARG A 238 -6.15 28.10 14.44
CA ARG A 238 -7.33 28.91 14.04
C ARG A 238 -7.01 30.41 14.04
N SER A 239 -6.31 30.91 15.06
CA SER A 239 -5.92 32.33 15.13
C SER A 239 -4.98 32.75 14.00
N LEU A 240 -4.19 31.82 13.48
CA LEU A 240 -3.30 32.00 12.33
C LEU A 240 -3.99 31.79 10.97
N GLY A 241 -5.30 31.47 10.96
CA GLY A 241 -6.04 31.16 9.75
C GLY A 241 -5.67 29.80 9.12
N VAL A 242 -5.19 28.86 9.93
CA VAL A 242 -4.89 27.48 9.55
C VAL A 242 -5.97 26.56 10.13
N GLU A 243 -6.56 25.68 9.33
CA GLU A 243 -7.51 24.69 9.79
C GLU A 243 -6.78 23.58 10.59
N PRO A 244 -7.13 23.31 11.86
CA PRO A 244 -6.38 22.41 12.73
C PRO A 244 -6.82 20.95 12.58
N LEU A 245 -6.68 20.37 11.38
CA LEU A 245 -7.15 19.03 11.06
C LEU A 245 -6.44 17.93 11.88
N MET A 246 -5.11 18.01 11.97
CA MET A 246 -4.31 17.02 12.70
C MET A 246 -4.34 17.29 14.20
N ALA A 247 -4.31 18.56 14.62
CA ALA A 247 -4.42 18.93 16.02
C ALA A 247 -5.77 18.47 16.61
N ASP A 248 -6.89 18.71 15.93
CA ASP A 248 -8.21 18.26 16.38
C ASP A 248 -8.35 16.73 16.34
N ALA A 249 -7.79 16.05 15.34
CA ALA A 249 -7.77 14.58 15.29
C ALA A 249 -6.95 13.98 16.42
N THR A 250 -5.78 14.57 16.72
CA THR A 250 -4.88 14.13 17.80
C THR A 250 -5.55 14.36 19.16
N ARG A 251 -6.19 15.50 19.36
CA ARG A 251 -6.96 15.79 20.57
C ARG A 251 -8.04 14.74 20.82
N ARG A 252 -8.84 14.41 19.81
CA ARG A 252 -9.88 13.35 19.93
C ARG A 252 -9.28 11.98 20.25
N TRP A 253 -8.13 11.65 19.67
CA TRP A 253 -7.43 10.42 19.98
C TRP A 253 -6.96 10.34 21.43
N LEU A 254 -6.37 11.42 21.96
CA LEU A 254 -5.92 11.52 23.35
C LEU A 254 -7.09 11.45 24.33
N HIS A 255 -8.20 12.12 24.03
CA HIS A 255 -9.43 12.01 24.81
C HIS A 255 -9.92 10.55 24.91
N HIS A 256 -9.93 9.82 23.80
CA HIS A 256 -10.31 8.40 23.77
C HIS A 256 -9.36 7.55 24.64
N LEU A 257 -8.06 7.78 24.61
CA LEU A 257 -7.09 7.08 25.46
C LEU A 257 -7.33 7.37 26.96
N ALA A 258 -7.59 8.62 27.32
CA ALA A 258 -7.87 9.01 28.70
C ALA A 258 -9.12 8.32 29.29
N GLN A 259 -10.13 8.11 28.46
CA GLN A 259 -11.34 7.39 28.86
C GLN A 259 -11.10 5.88 29.09
N GLN A 260 -10.29 5.24 28.24
CA GLN A 260 -9.98 3.81 28.37
C GLN A 260 -9.23 3.48 29.66
N ASP A 261 -8.28 4.33 30.07
CA ASP A 261 -7.51 4.15 31.32
C ASP A 261 -8.38 4.40 32.56
N GLY A 262 -9.39 5.30 32.49
CA GLY A 262 -10.35 5.54 33.55
C GLY A 262 -11.30 4.38 33.83
N ASP A 263 -11.62 3.58 32.80
CA ASP A 263 -12.49 2.39 32.94
C ASP A 263 -11.74 1.15 33.47
N HIS A 264 -10.40 1.11 33.32
CA HIS A 264 -9.57 0.01 33.86
C HIS A 264 -9.15 0.24 35.32
N ALA A 265 -9.35 1.45 35.85
CA ALA A 265 -9.05 1.83 37.25
C ALA A 265 -10.27 1.71 38.20
N ARG A 266 -11.40 1.29 37.71
CA ARG A 266 -12.64 1.00 38.47
C ARG A 266 -12.91 -0.48 38.52
#